data_ec4655a9b4e640605fb35a4cd33b0cfe
#
_entry.id   ec4655a9b4e640605fb35a4cd33b0cfe
#
_cell.length_a   1.000
_cell.length_b   1.000
_cell.length_c   1.000
_cell.angle_alpha   90.00
_cell.angle_beta   90.00
_cell.angle_gamma   90.00
#
_symmetry.space_group_name_H-M   'P 1'
#
loop_
_entity.id
_entity.type
_entity.pdbx_description
1 polymer ?
#
loop_
_entity_poly.entity_id
_entity_poly.type
_entity_poly.pdbx_seq_one_letter_code
_entity_poly.pdbx_strand_id
1 'polypeptide(L)'
;MPIELPPGTAAYSEDTPPANNRQLLTLLGLFLLGIGLAVGLALWLAGAVVWLIPTSVEQQLGRAIVPVYEAQSKPSATQDVLNELLDRLETHLPEEQAKRDYQVLYVPEDVVNAIAIPGDRVIIYKGLLNEVESENELMMVLGHELGHFTTRALVRGWRRLGMLQLVLSGVFGVLGAGGAIATNSVSALSNAQFSQKQEKQADELGLKLLAEEYDHAAGATAFFSRLAANGELQNLPGMAIFASHPPSAERVRALEQQIKQQGYAVEETAPLDQPLANPQ
;
A
#
# COMPACT_ATOMS: atom_id res chain seq x y z
N MET A 1 -60.48 -27.02 -39.72
CA MET A 1 -60.97 -26.20 -38.61
C MET A 1 -60.04 -25.03 -38.46
N PRO A 2 -60.45 -23.76 -38.65
CA PRO A 2 -59.65 -22.60 -38.32
C PRO A 2 -59.53 -22.51 -36.79
N ILE A 3 -58.32 -22.28 -36.30
CA ILE A 3 -58.06 -22.02 -34.88
C ILE A 3 -58.45 -20.58 -34.60
N GLU A 4 -59.57 -20.40 -33.89
CA GLU A 4 -59.93 -19.06 -33.38
C GLU A 4 -59.07 -18.71 -32.17
N LEU A 5 -58.29 -17.63 -32.28
CA LEU A 5 -57.49 -17.12 -31.16
C LEU A 5 -58.41 -16.42 -30.13
N PRO A 6 -58.10 -16.49 -28.83
CA PRO A 6 -58.94 -15.87 -27.80
C PRO A 6 -59.08 -14.37 -28.04
N PRO A 7 -60.29 -13.79 -27.75
CA PRO A 7 -60.51 -12.36 -27.88
C PRO A 7 -59.57 -11.59 -26.97
N GLY A 8 -58.77 -10.70 -27.52
CA GLY A 8 -57.75 -9.87 -26.82
C GLY A 8 -56.32 -9.99 -27.35
N THR A 9 -56.05 -11.03 -28.19
CA THR A 9 -54.70 -11.18 -28.77
C THR A 9 -54.43 -10.28 -29.96
N ALA A 10 -55.49 -9.73 -30.59
CA ALA A 10 -55.38 -8.81 -31.74
C ALA A 10 -55.10 -7.36 -31.35
N ALA A 11 -55.27 -6.99 -30.08
CA ALA A 11 -55.12 -5.61 -29.63
C ALA A 11 -53.66 -5.16 -29.32
N TYR A 12 -52.71 -6.09 -29.48
CA TYR A 12 -51.33 -5.77 -29.03
C TYR A 12 -50.36 -5.41 -30.17
N SER A 13 -50.78 -5.34 -31.43
CA SER A 13 -49.82 -5.25 -32.53
C SER A 13 -49.90 -4.02 -33.44
N GLU A 14 -50.93 -3.21 -33.40
CA GLU A 14 -51.09 -2.24 -34.50
C GLU A 14 -50.93 -0.74 -34.14
N ASP A 15 -50.86 -0.34 -32.86
CA ASP A 15 -50.86 1.10 -32.51
C ASP A 15 -49.67 1.61 -31.74
N THR A 16 -48.58 0.85 -31.57
CA THR A 16 -47.34 1.43 -31.05
C THR A 16 -46.49 1.93 -32.21
N PRO A 17 -46.37 3.24 -32.42
CA PRO A 17 -45.50 3.78 -33.45
C PRO A 17 -44.05 3.30 -33.14
N PRO A 18 -43.26 2.93 -34.18
CA PRO A 18 -41.88 2.50 -33.97
C PRO A 18 -41.14 3.59 -33.21
N ALA A 19 -40.43 3.18 -32.16
CA ALA A 19 -39.70 4.13 -31.34
C ALA A 19 -38.75 4.96 -32.21
N ASN A 20 -38.89 6.26 -32.14
CA ASN A 20 -38.08 7.19 -32.92
C ASN A 20 -36.60 7.04 -32.42
N ASN A 21 -35.64 6.99 -33.34
CA ASN A 21 -34.21 6.88 -33.03
C ASN A 21 -33.76 7.92 -31.98
N ARG A 22 -34.36 9.10 -31.97
CA ARG A 22 -34.10 10.11 -30.93
C ARG A 22 -34.57 9.67 -29.55
N GLN A 23 -35.72 9.03 -29.44
CA GLN A 23 -36.23 8.51 -28.16
C GLN A 23 -35.35 7.35 -27.65
N LEU A 24 -34.95 6.43 -28.54
CA LEU A 24 -34.02 5.34 -28.22
C LEU A 24 -32.67 5.87 -27.76
N LEU A 25 -32.11 6.87 -28.44
CA LEU A 25 -30.83 7.50 -28.03
C LEU A 25 -30.96 8.22 -26.68
N THR A 26 -32.10 8.90 -26.44
CA THR A 26 -32.36 9.55 -25.15
C THR A 26 -32.47 8.53 -24.02
N LEU A 27 -33.21 7.43 -24.22
CA LEU A 27 -33.34 6.35 -23.24
C LEU A 27 -32.01 5.66 -22.99
N LEU A 28 -31.22 5.39 -24.04
CA LEU A 28 -29.86 4.86 -23.90
C LEU A 28 -28.96 5.81 -23.11
N GLY A 29 -29.03 7.13 -23.43
CA GLY A 29 -28.28 8.15 -22.68
C GLY A 29 -28.65 8.19 -21.20
N LEU A 30 -29.94 8.16 -20.87
CA LEU A 30 -30.41 8.10 -19.47
C LEU A 30 -30.02 6.82 -18.78
N PHE A 31 -30.05 5.68 -19.47
CA PHE A 31 -29.63 4.38 -18.95
C PHE A 31 -28.14 4.38 -18.63
N LEU A 32 -27.30 4.86 -19.56
CA LEU A 32 -25.85 4.97 -19.34
C LEU A 32 -25.51 5.96 -18.23
N LEU A 33 -26.24 7.08 -18.14
CA LEU A 33 -26.09 8.02 -17.03
C LEU A 33 -26.47 7.37 -15.69
N GLY A 34 -27.56 6.62 -15.65
CA GLY A 34 -27.99 5.88 -14.46
C GLY A 34 -26.95 4.85 -14.01
N ILE A 35 -26.38 4.09 -14.96
CA ILE A 35 -25.26 3.18 -14.66
C ILE A 35 -24.05 3.96 -14.13
N GLY A 36 -23.68 5.06 -14.79
CA GLY A 36 -22.54 5.89 -14.36
C GLY A 36 -22.73 6.43 -12.94
N LEU A 37 -23.92 6.92 -12.61
CA LEU A 37 -24.25 7.38 -11.26
C LEU A 37 -24.25 6.24 -10.24
N ALA A 38 -24.80 5.08 -10.57
CA ALA A 38 -24.83 3.91 -9.70
C ALA A 38 -23.39 3.40 -9.42
N VAL A 39 -22.56 3.31 -10.45
CA VAL A 39 -21.13 2.95 -10.31
C VAL A 39 -20.38 4.01 -9.51
N GLY A 40 -20.58 5.28 -9.79
CA GLY A 40 -19.98 6.40 -9.04
C GLY A 40 -20.35 6.35 -7.55
N LEU A 41 -21.63 6.14 -7.24
CA LEU A 41 -22.11 6.00 -5.88
C LEU A 41 -21.53 4.75 -5.20
N ALA A 42 -21.49 3.61 -5.88
CA ALA A 42 -20.90 2.38 -5.36
C ALA A 42 -19.39 2.56 -5.04
N LEU A 43 -18.66 3.22 -5.94
CA LEU A 43 -17.25 3.54 -5.73
C LEU A 43 -17.04 4.52 -4.57
N TRP A 44 -17.91 5.52 -4.44
CA TRP A 44 -17.89 6.48 -3.34
C TRP A 44 -18.20 5.80 -2.00
N LEU A 45 -19.25 4.98 -1.93
CA LEU A 45 -19.60 4.19 -0.75
C LEU A 45 -18.48 3.22 -0.36
N ALA A 46 -17.90 2.50 -1.34
CA ALA A 46 -16.74 1.64 -1.10
C ALA A 46 -15.55 2.43 -0.52
N GLY A 47 -15.38 3.71 -0.94
CA GLY A 47 -14.38 4.62 -0.37
C GLY A 47 -14.67 5.01 1.07
N ALA A 48 -15.93 5.27 1.39
CA ALA A 48 -16.37 5.64 2.73
C ALA A 48 -16.28 4.46 3.71
N VAL A 49 -16.62 3.24 3.26
CA VAL A 49 -16.55 2.02 4.08
C VAL A 49 -15.13 1.72 4.57
N VAL A 50 -14.10 2.06 3.81
CA VAL A 50 -12.69 1.87 4.24
C VAL A 50 -12.38 2.57 5.57
N TRP A 51 -12.99 3.73 5.81
CA TRP A 51 -12.82 4.46 7.07
C TRP A 51 -13.57 3.81 8.25
N LEU A 52 -14.55 2.95 7.95
CA LEU A 52 -15.33 2.22 8.94
C LEU A 52 -14.74 0.83 9.23
N ILE A 53 -13.73 0.38 8.47
CA ILE A 53 -13.06 -0.90 8.73
C ILE A 53 -12.28 -0.76 10.05
N PRO A 54 -12.62 -1.52 11.09
CA PRO A 54 -11.89 -1.44 12.34
C PRO A 54 -10.48 -2.04 12.19
N THR A 55 -9.54 -1.58 13.02
CA THR A 55 -8.16 -2.11 13.04
C THR A 55 -8.11 -3.61 13.31
N SER A 56 -9.12 -4.16 13.99
CA SER A 56 -9.25 -5.60 14.21
C SER A 56 -9.34 -6.42 12.90
N VAL A 57 -9.88 -5.86 11.82
CA VAL A 57 -9.93 -6.54 10.50
C VAL A 57 -8.54 -6.53 9.87
N GLU A 58 -7.81 -5.44 9.99
CA GLU A 58 -6.40 -5.34 9.55
C GLU A 58 -5.55 -6.38 10.27
N GLN A 59 -5.70 -6.52 11.59
CA GLN A 59 -5.02 -7.53 12.39
C GLN A 59 -5.42 -8.97 12.04
N GLN A 60 -6.72 -9.21 11.73
CA GLN A 60 -7.15 -10.54 11.25
C GLN A 60 -6.47 -10.94 9.94
N LEU A 61 -6.29 -9.97 9.07
CA LEU A 61 -5.59 -10.17 7.80
C LEU A 61 -4.09 -10.41 8.04
N GLY A 62 -3.50 -9.68 8.97
CA GLY A 62 -2.13 -9.91 9.43
C GLY A 62 -1.93 -11.36 9.88
N ARG A 63 -2.86 -11.93 10.65
CA ARG A 63 -2.78 -13.35 11.06
C ARG A 63 -2.71 -14.35 9.91
N ALA A 64 -3.21 -14.00 8.74
CA ALA A 64 -3.12 -14.85 7.55
C ALA A 64 -1.84 -14.63 6.76
N ILE A 65 -1.28 -13.42 6.78
CA ILE A 65 -0.15 -13.00 5.92
C ILE A 65 1.18 -13.11 6.67
N VAL A 66 1.26 -12.66 7.92
CA VAL A 66 2.47 -12.63 8.73
C VAL A 66 3.20 -13.98 8.78
N PRO A 67 2.53 -15.13 9.01
CA PRO A 67 3.21 -16.44 9.07
C PRO A 67 3.95 -16.80 7.78
N VAL A 68 3.55 -16.26 6.63
CA VAL A 68 4.22 -16.53 5.35
C VAL A 68 5.60 -15.86 5.32
N TYR A 69 5.71 -14.65 5.86
CA TYR A 69 6.97 -13.92 5.96
C TYR A 69 7.82 -14.40 7.15
N GLU A 70 7.20 -14.75 8.27
CA GLU A 70 7.91 -15.37 9.40
C GLU A 70 8.61 -16.67 9.00
N ALA A 71 8.01 -17.46 8.12
CA ALA A 71 8.63 -18.67 7.58
C ALA A 71 9.89 -18.39 6.73
N GLN A 72 10.01 -17.19 6.17
CA GLN A 72 11.14 -16.72 5.37
C GLN A 72 12.16 -15.95 6.21
N SER A 73 11.71 -15.37 7.32
CA SER A 73 12.52 -14.64 8.28
C SER A 73 13.12 -15.61 9.30
N LYS A 74 14.37 -15.35 9.70
CA LYS A 74 15.05 -16.14 10.76
C LYS A 74 15.60 -15.20 11.82
N PRO A 75 15.53 -15.59 13.10
CA PRO A 75 16.22 -14.85 14.16
C PRO A 75 17.68 -14.63 13.79
N SER A 76 18.14 -13.39 13.83
CA SER A 76 19.51 -13.00 13.47
C SER A 76 19.87 -11.67 14.12
N ALA A 77 21.16 -11.38 14.24
CA ALA A 77 21.62 -10.09 14.73
C ALA A 77 21.13 -8.92 13.84
N THR A 78 20.98 -9.15 12.53
CA THR A 78 20.37 -8.19 11.60
C THR A 78 18.91 -7.90 11.97
N GLN A 79 18.13 -8.95 12.27
CA GLN A 79 16.74 -8.82 12.71
C GLN A 79 16.63 -8.03 14.02
N ASP A 80 17.51 -8.30 14.98
CA ASP A 80 17.49 -7.65 16.28
C ASP A 80 17.79 -6.16 16.16
N VAL A 81 18.85 -5.78 15.42
CA VAL A 81 19.19 -4.36 15.19
C VAL A 81 18.09 -3.63 14.43
N LEU A 82 17.46 -4.26 13.43
CA LEU A 82 16.34 -3.65 12.72
C LEU A 82 15.15 -3.35 13.63
N ASN A 83 14.86 -4.22 14.58
CA ASN A 83 13.81 -3.96 15.58
C ASN A 83 14.23 -2.84 16.55
N GLU A 84 15.48 -2.80 17.01
CA GLU A 84 15.98 -1.69 17.83
C GLU A 84 15.85 -0.33 17.13
N LEU A 85 16.13 -0.25 15.83
CA LEU A 85 15.95 0.96 15.04
C LEU A 85 14.47 1.33 14.92
N LEU A 86 13.60 0.36 14.71
CA LEU A 86 12.17 0.58 14.64
C LEU A 86 11.61 1.10 15.97
N ASP A 87 12.00 0.46 17.09
CA ASP A 87 11.62 0.86 18.45
C ASP A 87 12.00 2.32 18.74
N ARG A 88 13.16 2.78 18.29
CA ARG A 88 13.59 4.17 18.40
C ARG A 88 12.62 5.12 17.68
N LEU A 89 12.21 4.79 16.44
CA LEU A 89 11.24 5.60 15.68
C LEU A 89 9.85 5.59 16.32
N GLU A 90 9.44 4.48 16.94
CA GLU A 90 8.13 4.36 17.59
C GLU A 90 7.97 5.34 18.74
N THR A 91 9.06 5.72 19.43
CA THR A 91 9.03 6.72 20.51
C THR A 91 8.53 8.08 20.06
N HIS A 92 8.66 8.40 18.77
CA HIS A 92 8.26 9.66 18.13
C HIS A 92 6.89 9.59 17.45
N LEU A 93 6.22 8.41 17.48
CA LEU A 93 4.90 8.26 16.89
C LEU A 93 3.81 8.95 17.71
N PRO A 94 2.72 9.42 17.09
CA PRO A 94 1.54 9.86 17.80
C PRO A 94 1.00 8.76 18.74
N GLU A 95 0.48 9.13 19.91
CA GLU A 95 0.05 8.20 20.97
C GLU A 95 -0.83 7.04 20.49
N GLU A 96 -1.75 7.30 19.56
CA GLU A 96 -2.63 6.27 18.99
C GLU A 96 -1.86 5.22 18.17
N GLN A 97 -0.76 5.61 17.54
CA GLN A 97 0.10 4.74 16.74
C GLN A 97 1.11 4.00 17.62
N ALA A 98 1.67 4.68 18.60
CA ALA A 98 2.62 4.10 19.57
C ALA A 98 2.00 2.99 20.45
N LYS A 99 0.67 2.79 20.41
CA LYS A 99 0.00 1.67 21.09
C LYS A 99 0.03 0.36 20.29
N ARG A 100 0.49 0.41 19.03
CA ARG A 100 0.60 -0.78 18.17
C ARG A 100 1.93 -1.49 18.45
N ASP A 101 2.00 -2.76 18.12
CA ASP A 101 3.19 -3.62 18.29
C ASP A 101 3.85 -3.83 16.92
N TYR A 102 4.60 -2.82 16.47
CA TYR A 102 5.31 -2.92 15.21
C TYR A 102 6.54 -3.82 15.35
N GLN A 103 6.85 -4.58 14.32
CA GLN A 103 8.06 -5.40 14.25
C GLN A 103 8.58 -5.47 12.82
N VAL A 104 9.89 -5.50 12.68
CA VAL A 104 10.54 -5.81 11.42
C VAL A 104 10.67 -7.34 11.27
N LEU A 105 10.38 -7.83 10.07
CA LEU A 105 10.74 -9.18 9.63
C LEU A 105 11.81 -9.05 8.55
N TYR A 106 13.02 -9.51 8.88
CA TYR A 106 14.12 -9.52 7.94
C TYR A 106 14.07 -10.76 7.05
N VAL A 107 14.07 -10.56 5.73
CA VAL A 107 14.07 -11.63 4.73
C VAL A 107 15.41 -11.62 4.00
N PRO A 108 16.23 -12.72 4.12
CA PRO A 108 17.59 -12.78 3.56
C PRO A 108 17.58 -13.06 2.04
N GLU A 109 16.81 -12.29 1.27
CA GLU A 109 16.74 -12.37 -0.18
C GLU A 109 17.34 -11.10 -0.81
N ASP A 110 18.05 -11.26 -1.93
CA ASP A 110 18.70 -10.15 -2.65
C ASP A 110 17.67 -9.34 -3.48
N VAL A 111 16.57 -8.94 -2.84
CA VAL A 111 15.52 -8.09 -3.37
C VAL A 111 15.65 -6.71 -2.74
N VAL A 112 15.73 -5.66 -3.54
CA VAL A 112 15.72 -4.28 -3.04
C VAL A 112 14.27 -3.88 -2.78
N ASN A 113 13.82 -4.07 -1.56
CA ASN A 113 12.44 -3.74 -1.17
C ASN A 113 12.27 -3.59 0.35
N ALA A 114 11.29 -2.78 0.73
CA ALA A 114 10.67 -2.71 2.05
C ALA A 114 9.15 -2.73 1.85
N ILE A 115 8.41 -3.35 2.76
CA ILE A 115 6.95 -3.45 2.63
C ILE A 115 6.30 -3.42 4.01
N ALA A 116 5.44 -2.45 4.26
CA ALA A 116 4.49 -2.50 5.36
C ALA A 116 3.37 -3.50 5.05
N ILE A 117 3.10 -4.43 5.95
CA ILE A 117 2.04 -5.41 5.80
C ILE A 117 1.06 -5.36 7.00
N PRO A 118 -0.20 -5.82 6.83
CA PRO A 118 -1.12 -5.96 7.94
C PRO A 118 -0.58 -6.81 9.09
N GLY A 119 -1.00 -6.47 10.29
CA GLY A 119 -0.49 -7.13 11.51
C GLY A 119 0.74 -6.44 12.05
N ASP A 120 0.93 -5.17 11.70
CA ASP A 120 1.95 -4.27 12.24
C ASP A 120 3.38 -4.77 11.96
N ARG A 121 3.60 -5.31 10.76
CA ARG A 121 4.91 -5.84 10.34
C ARG A 121 5.47 -5.04 9.17
N VAL A 122 6.76 -4.72 9.28
CA VAL A 122 7.57 -4.16 8.19
C VAL A 122 8.53 -5.24 7.71
N ILE A 123 8.45 -5.59 6.44
CA ILE A 123 9.36 -6.54 5.82
C ILE A 123 10.55 -5.77 5.27
N ILE A 124 11.75 -6.14 5.67
CA ILE A 124 13.00 -5.59 5.12
C ILE A 124 13.76 -6.73 4.45
N TYR A 125 14.05 -6.54 3.17
CA TYR A 125 14.84 -7.50 2.39
C TYR A 125 16.32 -7.17 2.44
N LYS A 126 17.17 -8.22 2.37
CA LYS A 126 18.62 -8.10 2.35
C LYS A 126 19.11 -7.15 1.26
N GLY A 127 18.52 -7.22 0.04
CA GLY A 127 18.91 -6.35 -1.06
C GLY A 127 18.77 -4.86 -0.74
N LEU A 128 17.76 -4.47 0.07
CA LEU A 128 17.62 -3.09 0.53
C LEU A 128 18.79 -2.67 1.43
N LEU A 129 19.19 -3.53 2.36
CA LEU A 129 20.32 -3.25 3.28
C LEU A 129 21.64 -3.11 2.53
N ASN A 130 21.80 -3.79 1.40
CA ASN A 130 22.98 -3.65 0.55
C ASN A 130 23.03 -2.31 -0.23
N GLU A 131 21.88 -1.65 -0.38
CA GLU A 131 21.74 -0.39 -1.15
C GLU A 131 21.74 0.87 -0.27
N VAL A 132 21.42 0.76 1.01
CA VAL A 132 21.50 1.89 1.93
C VAL A 132 22.93 2.13 2.38
N GLU A 133 23.35 3.39 2.48
CA GLU A 133 24.74 3.78 2.77
C GLU A 133 24.91 4.28 4.21
N SER A 134 23.81 4.52 4.95
CA SER A 134 23.84 5.01 6.33
C SER A 134 22.64 4.55 7.12
N GLU A 135 22.75 4.58 8.45
CA GLU A 135 21.64 4.32 9.37
C GLU A 135 20.49 5.31 9.13
N ASN A 136 20.81 6.57 8.88
CA ASN A 136 19.79 7.62 8.60
C ASN A 136 18.96 7.30 7.34
N GLU A 137 19.56 6.75 6.29
CA GLU A 137 18.82 6.33 5.11
C GLU A 137 17.88 5.17 5.43
N LEU A 138 18.33 4.20 6.19
CA LEU A 138 17.51 3.07 6.64
C LEU A 138 16.37 3.55 7.56
N MET A 139 16.66 4.45 8.47
CA MET A 139 15.66 5.06 9.36
C MET A 139 14.60 5.85 8.58
N MET A 140 15.00 6.56 7.51
CA MET A 140 14.04 7.21 6.62
C MET A 140 13.14 6.19 5.92
N VAL A 141 13.66 5.06 5.47
CA VAL A 141 12.88 3.98 4.87
C VAL A 141 11.92 3.37 5.91
N LEU A 142 12.39 3.03 7.10
CA LEU A 142 11.55 2.50 8.19
C LEU A 142 10.43 3.48 8.58
N GLY A 143 10.78 4.76 8.72
CA GLY A 143 9.80 5.82 9.00
C GLY A 143 8.76 6.01 7.89
N HIS A 144 9.16 5.85 6.63
CA HIS A 144 8.27 5.84 5.47
C HIS A 144 7.28 4.66 5.54
N GLU A 145 7.76 3.44 5.85
CA GLU A 145 6.90 2.27 6.02
C GLU A 145 5.92 2.45 7.20
N LEU A 146 6.37 3.03 8.32
CA LEU A 146 5.48 3.43 9.42
C LEU A 146 4.39 4.42 8.97
N GLY A 147 4.73 5.31 8.02
CA GLY A 147 3.80 6.25 7.41
C GLY A 147 2.62 5.56 6.71
N HIS A 148 2.83 4.41 6.11
CA HIS A 148 1.76 3.63 5.48
C HIS A 148 0.75 3.05 6.47
N PHE A 149 1.16 2.73 7.69
CA PHE A 149 0.23 2.34 8.76
C PHE A 149 -0.59 3.52 9.25
N THR A 150 0.03 4.68 9.49
CA THR A 150 -0.66 5.86 10.05
C THR A 150 -1.73 6.39 9.11
N THR A 151 -1.47 6.36 7.81
CA THR A 151 -2.42 6.84 6.79
C THR A 151 -3.46 5.80 6.41
N ARG A 152 -3.44 4.60 7.00
CA ARG A 152 -4.25 3.44 6.57
C ARG A 152 -4.10 3.16 5.07
N ALA A 153 -2.92 3.45 4.54
CA ALA A 153 -2.60 3.31 3.13
C ALA A 153 -2.76 1.87 2.66
N LEU A 154 -2.38 0.91 3.51
CA LEU A 154 -2.53 -0.52 3.28
C LEU A 154 -3.98 -0.90 2.98
N VAL A 155 -4.92 -0.53 3.86
CA VAL A 155 -6.36 -0.83 3.69
C VAL A 155 -6.92 -0.15 2.43
N ARG A 156 -6.46 1.07 2.12
CA ARG A 156 -6.88 1.80 0.91
C ARG A 156 -6.29 1.22 -0.37
N GLY A 157 -5.06 0.74 -0.34
CA GLY A 157 -4.41 0.07 -1.46
C GLY A 157 -5.14 -1.21 -1.86
N TRP A 158 -5.60 -1.98 -0.90
CA TRP A 158 -6.32 -3.24 -1.14
C TRP A 158 -7.63 -3.07 -1.91
N ARG A 159 -8.29 -1.91 -1.80
CA ARG A 159 -9.48 -1.62 -2.61
C ARG A 159 -9.21 -1.68 -4.11
N ARG A 160 -8.00 -1.27 -4.55
CA ARG A 160 -7.61 -1.29 -5.96
C ARG A 160 -7.37 -2.70 -6.49
N LEU A 161 -6.93 -3.60 -5.61
CA LEU A 161 -6.52 -4.96 -5.98
C LEU A 161 -7.65 -6.00 -5.85
N GLY A 162 -8.89 -5.59 -5.57
CA GLY A 162 -9.99 -6.55 -5.32
C GLY A 162 -9.84 -7.34 -4.02
N MET A 163 -8.85 -7.02 -3.20
CA MET A 163 -8.58 -7.71 -1.94
C MET A 163 -9.70 -7.56 -0.90
N LEU A 164 -10.53 -6.51 -1.00
CA LEU A 164 -11.72 -6.41 -0.16
C LEU A 164 -12.64 -7.62 -0.37
N GLN A 165 -12.71 -8.14 -1.60
CA GLN A 165 -13.46 -9.36 -1.91
C GLN A 165 -12.82 -10.59 -1.27
N LEU A 166 -11.49 -10.67 -1.22
CA LEU A 166 -10.75 -11.75 -0.53
C LEU A 166 -10.93 -11.68 0.99
N VAL A 167 -10.87 -10.49 1.58
CA VAL A 167 -11.12 -10.26 3.01
C VAL A 167 -12.55 -10.66 3.38
N LEU A 168 -13.52 -10.20 2.61
CA LEU A 168 -14.94 -10.54 2.84
C LEU A 168 -15.17 -12.05 2.68
N SER A 169 -14.55 -12.69 1.71
CA SER A 169 -14.62 -14.15 1.51
C SER A 169 -13.99 -14.93 2.67
N GLY A 170 -12.85 -14.44 3.19
CA GLY A 170 -12.16 -15.05 4.34
C GLY A 170 -12.90 -14.85 5.66
N VAL A 171 -13.44 -13.65 5.90
CA VAL A 171 -14.18 -13.31 7.12
C VAL A 171 -15.53 -14.03 7.19
N PHE A 172 -16.20 -14.21 6.05
CA PHE A 172 -17.51 -14.88 5.98
C PHE A 172 -17.45 -16.39 5.72
N GLY A 173 -16.26 -16.99 5.74
CA GLY A 173 -16.10 -18.45 5.71
C GLY A 173 -16.51 -19.13 4.41
N VAL A 174 -16.61 -18.40 3.30
CA VAL A 174 -17.16 -18.91 2.03
C VAL A 174 -16.16 -19.72 1.21
N LEU A 175 -14.85 -19.69 1.56
CA LEU A 175 -13.84 -20.45 0.78
C LEU A 175 -12.90 -21.22 1.71
N GLY A 176 -12.96 -22.54 1.68
CA GLY A 176 -12.01 -23.48 2.28
C GLY A 176 -10.62 -23.48 1.63
N ALA A 177 -10.12 -22.33 1.18
CA ALA A 177 -8.90 -22.16 0.40
C ALA A 177 -7.83 -21.30 1.11
N GLY A 178 -7.61 -21.52 2.40
CA GLY A 178 -6.70 -20.69 3.21
C GLY A 178 -5.28 -20.51 2.64
N GLY A 179 -4.71 -21.56 2.03
CA GLY A 179 -3.36 -21.47 1.46
C GLY A 179 -3.26 -20.65 0.18
N ALA A 180 -4.23 -20.76 -0.73
CA ALA A 180 -4.24 -19.99 -1.98
C ALA A 180 -4.52 -18.49 -1.74
N ILE A 181 -5.26 -18.14 -0.68
CA ILE A 181 -5.50 -16.76 -0.30
C ILE A 181 -4.20 -16.11 0.19
N ALA A 182 -3.43 -16.80 1.04
CA ALA A 182 -2.19 -16.27 1.58
C ALA A 182 -1.16 -15.96 0.48
N THR A 183 -0.89 -16.91 -0.43
CA THR A 183 0.10 -16.72 -1.52
C THR A 183 -0.30 -15.64 -2.51
N ASN A 184 -1.58 -15.58 -2.91
CA ASN A 184 -2.07 -14.51 -3.79
C ASN A 184 -2.04 -13.14 -3.10
N SER A 185 -2.26 -13.10 -1.79
CA SER A 185 -2.19 -11.86 -1.00
C SER A 185 -0.77 -11.32 -0.89
N VAL A 186 0.23 -12.19 -0.71
CA VAL A 186 1.66 -11.81 -0.69
C VAL A 186 2.07 -11.15 -2.00
N SER A 187 1.81 -11.81 -3.14
CA SER A 187 2.13 -11.25 -4.46
C SER A 187 1.40 -9.94 -4.75
N ALA A 188 0.15 -9.83 -4.32
CA ALA A 188 -0.63 -8.63 -4.50
C ALA A 188 -0.15 -7.47 -3.60
N LEU A 189 0.33 -7.74 -2.38
CA LEU A 189 0.95 -6.73 -1.50
C LEU A 189 2.27 -6.22 -2.07
N SER A 190 3.14 -7.13 -2.53
CA SER A 190 4.42 -6.77 -3.14
C SER A 190 4.26 -5.93 -4.42
N ASN A 191 3.12 -6.02 -5.10
CA ASN A 191 2.79 -5.24 -6.29
C ASN A 191 1.77 -4.11 -6.04
N ALA A 192 1.39 -3.86 -4.78
CA ALA A 192 0.45 -2.81 -4.44
C ALA A 192 1.10 -1.44 -4.63
N GLN A 193 0.59 -0.63 -5.55
CA GLN A 193 1.04 0.75 -5.71
C GLN A 193 0.25 1.67 -4.80
N PHE A 194 0.95 2.47 -4.05
CA PHE A 194 0.38 3.57 -3.29
C PHE A 194 0.09 4.77 -4.19
N SER A 195 -0.87 5.58 -3.81
CA SER A 195 -1.13 6.83 -4.54
C SER A 195 -0.08 7.87 -4.18
N GLN A 196 0.20 8.82 -5.08
CA GLN A 196 1.12 9.94 -4.81
C GLN A 196 0.83 10.67 -3.48
N LYS A 197 -0.45 10.79 -3.12
CA LYS A 197 -0.84 11.37 -1.85
C LYS A 197 -0.41 10.52 -0.65
N GLN A 198 -0.49 9.18 -0.76
CA GLN A 198 -0.09 8.26 0.29
C GLN A 198 1.43 8.26 0.43
N GLU A 199 2.15 8.22 -0.70
CA GLU A 199 3.59 8.34 -0.72
C GLU A 199 4.07 9.65 -0.06
N LYS A 200 3.47 10.77 -0.44
CA LYS A 200 3.79 12.06 0.16
C LYS A 200 3.56 12.07 1.68
N GLN A 201 2.46 11.48 2.16
CA GLN A 201 2.17 11.40 3.59
C GLN A 201 3.15 10.47 4.33
N ALA A 202 3.57 9.38 3.69
CA ALA A 202 4.59 8.48 4.22
C ALA A 202 5.96 9.16 4.27
N ASP A 203 6.35 9.88 3.21
CA ASP A 203 7.57 10.68 3.15
C ASP A 203 7.61 11.76 4.25
N GLU A 204 6.50 12.48 4.45
CA GLU A 204 6.39 13.53 5.46
C GLU A 204 6.55 12.96 6.88
N LEU A 205 5.96 11.80 7.16
CA LEU A 205 6.13 11.15 8.45
C LEU A 205 7.54 10.61 8.62
N GLY A 206 8.09 9.91 7.62
CA GLY A 206 9.46 9.39 7.66
C GLY A 206 10.49 10.48 7.94
N LEU A 207 10.39 11.62 7.22
CA LEU A 207 11.24 12.78 7.45
C LEU A 207 11.08 13.34 8.87
N LYS A 208 9.85 13.44 9.37
CA LYS A 208 9.59 13.94 10.73
C LYS A 208 10.23 13.03 11.78
N LEU A 209 9.99 11.71 11.70
CA LEU A 209 10.54 10.73 12.64
C LEU A 209 12.07 10.72 12.63
N LEU A 210 12.67 10.77 11.42
CA LEU A 210 14.11 10.88 11.27
C LEU A 210 14.67 12.13 11.93
N ALA A 211 14.04 13.29 11.69
CA ALA A 211 14.50 14.55 12.24
C ALA A 211 14.32 14.64 13.78
N GLU A 212 13.29 14.01 14.33
CA GLU A 212 13.07 13.93 15.77
C GLU A 212 14.06 12.97 16.45
N GLU A 213 14.48 11.91 15.76
CA GLU A 213 15.43 10.93 16.30
C GLU A 213 16.87 11.46 16.32
N TYR A 214 17.28 12.17 15.26
CA TYR A 214 18.69 12.60 15.10
C TYR A 214 18.89 14.10 15.32
N ASP A 215 17.87 14.90 15.58
CA ASP A 215 17.89 16.36 15.59
C ASP A 215 18.31 17.00 14.25
N HIS A 216 18.38 16.21 13.16
CA HIS A 216 18.72 16.67 11.81
C HIS A 216 18.10 15.76 10.74
N ALA A 217 18.09 16.20 9.47
CA ALA A 217 17.49 15.49 8.35
C ALA A 217 18.53 14.91 7.36
N ALA A 218 19.78 14.71 7.77
CA ALA A 218 20.80 14.11 6.92
C ALA A 218 20.39 12.68 6.53
N GLY A 219 20.63 12.29 5.28
CA GLY A 219 20.25 10.98 4.74
C GLY A 219 18.79 10.87 4.27
N ALA A 220 17.88 11.79 4.64
CA ALA A 220 16.45 11.70 4.33
C ALA A 220 16.11 11.51 2.85
N THR A 221 16.90 12.10 1.95
CA THR A 221 16.64 12.05 0.50
C THR A 221 17.64 11.20 -0.27
N ALA A 222 18.74 10.77 0.35
CA ALA A 222 19.89 10.21 -0.36
C ALA A 222 19.54 8.89 -1.07
N PHE A 223 18.95 7.93 -0.38
CA PHE A 223 18.49 6.66 -0.95
C PHE A 223 17.50 6.88 -2.10
N PHE A 224 16.45 7.67 -1.89
CA PHE A 224 15.44 7.94 -2.91
C PHE A 224 16.02 8.72 -4.11
N SER A 225 16.99 9.59 -3.89
CA SER A 225 17.68 10.33 -4.96
C SER A 225 18.50 9.38 -5.84
N ARG A 226 19.24 8.44 -5.25
CA ARG A 226 19.97 7.42 -6.00
C ARG A 226 19.04 6.56 -6.85
N LEU A 227 17.91 6.12 -6.26
CA LEU A 227 16.90 5.36 -7.00
C LEU A 227 16.27 6.17 -8.13
N ALA A 228 15.96 7.45 -7.90
CA ALA A 228 15.33 8.31 -8.91
C ALA A 228 16.31 8.69 -10.05
N ALA A 229 17.61 8.84 -9.76
CA ALA A 229 18.63 9.19 -10.75
C ALA A 229 18.94 8.03 -11.70
N ASN A 230 18.74 6.79 -11.26
CA ASN A 230 19.15 5.59 -11.99
C ASN A 230 17.92 4.89 -12.61
N GLY A 231 17.32 5.53 -13.63
CA GLY A 231 16.13 5.00 -14.33
C GLY A 231 16.29 3.60 -14.93
N GLU A 232 17.53 3.16 -15.22
CA GLU A 232 17.83 1.81 -15.70
C GLU A 232 17.60 0.74 -14.63
N LEU A 233 17.78 1.09 -13.34
CA LEU A 233 17.54 0.18 -12.22
C LEU A 233 16.07 -0.25 -12.14
N GLN A 234 15.12 0.55 -12.61
CA GLN A 234 13.69 0.22 -12.56
C GLN A 234 13.34 -1.08 -13.28
N ASN A 235 14.16 -1.49 -14.25
CA ASN A 235 13.94 -2.68 -15.06
C ASN A 235 14.80 -3.87 -14.63
N LEU A 236 15.63 -3.70 -13.61
CA LEU A 236 16.48 -4.81 -13.14
C LEU A 236 15.69 -5.81 -12.31
N PRO A 237 15.95 -7.12 -12.48
CA PRO A 237 15.43 -8.13 -11.58
C PRO A 237 15.83 -7.82 -10.12
N GLY A 238 14.90 -7.96 -9.20
CA GLY A 238 15.17 -7.72 -7.78
C GLY A 238 14.89 -6.29 -7.29
N MET A 239 14.64 -5.31 -8.17
CA MET A 239 14.31 -3.93 -7.79
C MET A 239 12.81 -3.74 -7.56
N ALA A 240 12.24 -4.51 -6.63
CA ALA A 240 10.80 -4.56 -6.40
C ALA A 240 10.23 -3.27 -5.75
N ILE A 241 11.07 -2.47 -5.08
CA ILE A 241 10.66 -1.20 -4.46
C ILE A 241 10.03 -0.23 -5.46
N PHE A 242 10.43 -0.27 -6.73
CA PHE A 242 9.85 0.57 -7.77
C PHE A 242 8.39 0.23 -8.10
N ALA A 243 7.98 -1.01 -7.84
CA ALA A 243 6.62 -1.45 -8.11
C ALA A 243 5.63 -0.91 -7.08
N SER A 244 6.03 -0.87 -5.79
CA SER A 244 5.20 -0.40 -4.68
C SER A 244 5.35 1.10 -4.42
N HIS A 245 6.57 1.63 -4.50
CA HIS A 245 6.95 3.01 -4.19
C HIS A 245 7.69 3.65 -5.36
N PRO A 246 6.99 4.08 -6.44
CA PRO A 246 7.66 4.67 -7.59
C PRO A 246 8.48 5.89 -7.17
N PRO A 247 9.82 5.83 -7.25
CA PRO A 247 10.64 6.99 -6.96
C PRO A 247 10.41 8.05 -8.02
N SER A 248 10.31 9.29 -7.62
CA SER A 248 10.23 10.40 -8.57
C SER A 248 11.10 11.55 -8.10
N ALA A 249 11.73 12.24 -9.05
CA ALA A 249 12.45 13.46 -8.77
C ALA A 249 11.55 14.55 -8.14
N GLU A 250 10.24 14.43 -8.29
CA GLU A 250 9.27 15.30 -7.65
C GLU A 250 9.16 15.02 -6.14
N ARG A 251 9.11 13.74 -5.73
CA ARG A 251 9.11 13.35 -4.31
C ARG A 251 10.38 13.82 -3.61
N VAL A 252 11.55 13.59 -4.22
CA VAL A 252 12.84 14.05 -3.69
C VAL A 252 12.84 15.57 -3.49
N ARG A 253 12.42 16.32 -4.53
CA ARG A 253 12.34 17.80 -4.44
C ARG A 253 11.35 18.26 -3.37
N ALA A 254 10.24 17.57 -3.19
CA ALA A 254 9.27 17.89 -2.15
C ALA A 254 9.85 17.71 -0.75
N LEU A 255 10.59 16.61 -0.51
CA LEU A 255 11.32 16.37 0.75
C LEU A 255 12.39 17.44 1.00
N GLU A 256 13.22 17.76 0.00
CA GLU A 256 14.24 18.83 0.10
C GLU A 256 13.61 20.18 0.44
N GLN A 257 12.47 20.49 -0.17
CA GLN A 257 11.73 21.71 0.11
C GLN A 257 11.20 21.71 1.54
N GLN A 258 10.69 20.59 2.02
CA GLN A 258 10.18 20.45 3.38
C GLN A 258 11.31 20.58 4.42
N ILE A 259 12.48 19.96 4.20
CA ILE A 259 13.67 20.12 5.05
C ILE A 259 14.03 21.61 5.21
N LYS A 260 14.05 22.35 4.08
CA LYS A 260 14.31 23.81 4.10
C LYS A 260 13.23 24.62 4.81
N GLN A 261 11.95 24.29 4.58
CA GLN A 261 10.82 24.99 5.18
C GLN A 261 10.73 24.78 6.69
N GLN A 262 11.04 23.58 7.17
CA GLN A 262 11.05 23.24 8.60
C GLN A 262 12.33 23.71 9.30
N GLY A 263 13.35 24.09 8.54
CA GLY A 263 14.64 24.52 9.08
C GLY A 263 15.44 23.37 9.69
N TYR A 264 15.22 22.14 9.26
CA TYR A 264 15.99 20.99 9.73
C TYR A 264 17.47 21.14 9.34
N ALA A 265 18.36 20.89 10.30
CA ALA A 265 19.79 20.82 10.03
C ALA A 265 20.10 19.61 9.11
N VAL A 266 21.21 19.69 8.39
CA VAL A 266 21.76 18.56 7.62
C VAL A 266 23.21 18.41 8.08
N GLU A 267 23.48 17.34 8.80
CA GLU A 267 24.77 17.04 9.43
C GLU A 267 25.40 15.78 8.81
N GLU A 268 26.36 15.17 9.47
CA GLU A 268 26.90 13.88 9.07
C GLU A 268 25.92 12.75 9.44
N THR A 269 25.84 11.74 8.60
CA THR A 269 25.00 10.57 8.85
C THR A 269 25.71 9.56 9.74
N ALA A 270 24.95 8.83 10.55
CA ALA A 270 25.44 7.70 11.32
C ALA A 270 25.79 6.51 10.40
N PRO A 271 26.93 5.81 10.63
CA PRO A 271 27.27 4.61 9.87
C PRO A 271 26.30 3.47 10.19
N LEU A 272 26.15 2.54 9.24
CA LEU A 272 25.43 1.29 9.50
C LEU A 272 26.19 0.41 10.49
N ASP A 273 25.47 -0.16 11.45
CA ASP A 273 26.02 -1.18 12.34
C ASP A 273 26.45 -2.44 11.57
N GLN A 274 27.43 -3.17 12.11
CA GLN A 274 28.02 -4.34 11.44
C GLN A 274 27.00 -5.39 10.97
N PRO A 275 25.96 -5.77 11.74
CA PRO A 275 24.93 -6.70 11.27
C PRO A 275 24.13 -6.19 10.08
N LEU A 276 23.99 -4.86 9.92
CA LEU A 276 23.30 -4.24 8.81
C LEU A 276 24.20 -4.04 7.60
N ALA A 277 25.47 -3.72 7.83
CA ALA A 277 26.48 -3.57 6.77
C ALA A 277 26.86 -4.90 6.10
N ASN A 278 26.68 -6.03 6.81
CA ASN A 278 26.93 -7.38 6.32
C ASN A 278 25.79 -8.32 6.73
N PRO A 279 24.58 -8.14 6.17
CA PRO A 279 23.37 -8.85 6.58
C PRO A 279 23.47 -10.35 6.24
N GLN A 280 23.23 -11.21 7.22
CA GLN A 280 23.29 -12.67 7.12
C GLN A 280 21.90 -13.30 7.20
#